data_9f42b7a5a1ea28c019f0d4a98f8a4a7c
#
_entry.id   9f42b7a5a1ea28c019f0d4a98f8a4a7c
#
_cell.length_a   1.000
_cell.length_b   1.000
_cell.length_c   1.000
_cell.angle_alpha   90.00
_cell.angle_beta   90.00
_cell.angle_gamma   90.00
#
_symmetry.space_group_name_H-M   'P 1'
#
loop_
_entity.id
_entity.type
_entity.pdbx_description
1 polymer ?
#
loop_
_entity_poly.entity_id
_entity_poly.type
_entity_poly.pdbx_seq_one_letter_code
_entity_poly.pdbx_strand_id
1 'polypeptide(L)'
;MNIFYVDKDPFKAAAMLPDKLVVKMPLESAQMLSTVHRVYNGDAWCDMVGLYKTAHLNHPCTIWARESVMNYKWLYNHFQALSEEYSKRYEGKRHASWVKLSEKLAEVPTLIPKYKFYPPAQAMPDQYKDPDPVKAYRNYLINEKHYAEWNKCTPKPTWWVKEEVA
;
A
#
# COMPACT_ATOMS: atom_id res chain seq x y z
N MET A 1 -7.18 -6.01 2.63
CA MET A 1 -6.28 -4.90 3.04
C MET A 1 -4.85 -5.39 3.07
N ASN A 2 -3.92 -4.67 2.48
CA ASN A 2 -2.51 -5.05 2.47
C ASN A 2 -1.63 -3.85 2.04
N ILE A 3 -0.31 -3.95 2.22
CA ILE A 3 0.67 -2.97 1.74
C ILE A 3 1.58 -3.52 0.62
N PHE A 4 1.64 -4.84 0.45
CA PHE A 4 2.48 -5.51 -0.55
C PHE A 4 3.91 -4.96 -0.61
N TYR A 5 4.63 -5.11 0.49
CA TYR A 5 6.00 -4.61 0.67
C TYR A 5 7.01 -5.46 -0.10
N VAL A 6 6.96 -5.39 -1.43
CA VAL A 6 7.80 -6.20 -2.32
C VAL A 6 9.14 -5.57 -2.64
N ASP A 7 9.38 -4.37 -2.15
CA ASP A 7 10.66 -3.65 -2.19
C ASP A 7 10.69 -2.66 -1.03
N LYS A 8 11.89 -2.33 -0.55
CA LYS A 8 12.06 -1.31 0.50
C LYS A 8 11.70 0.09 0.01
N ASP A 9 11.96 0.36 -1.26
CA ASP A 9 11.57 1.60 -1.92
C ASP A 9 10.08 1.54 -2.31
N PRO A 10 9.24 2.43 -1.80
CA PRO A 10 7.80 2.41 -2.09
C PRO A 10 7.49 2.63 -3.57
N PHE A 11 8.33 3.35 -4.30
CA PHE A 11 8.15 3.58 -5.73
C PHE A 11 8.50 2.32 -6.54
N LYS A 12 9.59 1.65 -6.20
CA LYS A 12 9.94 0.36 -6.80
C LYS A 12 8.90 -0.71 -6.49
N ALA A 13 8.43 -0.75 -5.25
CA ALA A 13 7.39 -1.70 -4.85
C ALA A 13 6.13 -1.53 -5.70
N ALA A 14 5.66 -0.32 -5.92
CA ALA A 14 4.49 -0.05 -6.75
C ALA A 14 4.68 -0.51 -8.20
N ALA A 15 5.85 -0.23 -8.78
CA ALA A 15 6.16 -0.62 -10.16
C ALA A 15 6.23 -2.14 -10.37
N MET A 16 6.48 -2.90 -9.30
CA MET A 16 6.57 -4.36 -9.33
C MET A 16 5.22 -5.06 -9.21
N LEU A 17 4.15 -4.36 -8.82
CA LEU A 17 2.84 -4.98 -8.60
C LEU A 17 2.13 -5.30 -9.92
N PRO A 18 1.37 -6.41 -9.96
CA PRO A 18 0.58 -6.76 -11.13
C PRO A 18 -0.55 -5.77 -11.40
N ASP A 19 -1.05 -5.75 -12.63
CA ASP A 19 -2.01 -4.76 -13.11
C ASP A 19 -3.24 -4.62 -12.21
N LYS A 20 -3.85 -5.71 -11.78
CA LYS A 20 -5.04 -5.68 -10.91
C LYS A 20 -4.77 -5.04 -9.55
N LEU A 21 -3.58 -5.23 -8.98
CA LEU A 21 -3.24 -4.61 -7.70
C LEU A 21 -2.95 -3.11 -7.85
N VAL A 22 -2.39 -2.69 -8.96
CA VAL A 22 -2.21 -1.26 -9.26
C VAL A 22 -3.54 -0.52 -9.36
N VAL A 23 -4.59 -1.19 -9.82
CA VAL A 23 -5.96 -0.63 -9.84
C VAL A 23 -6.56 -0.55 -8.43
N LYS A 24 -6.41 -1.60 -7.63
CA LYS A 24 -7.06 -1.77 -6.34
C LYS A 24 -6.37 -1.02 -5.19
N MET A 25 -5.05 -1.08 -5.15
CA MET A 25 -4.29 -0.68 -3.96
C MET A 25 -4.22 0.83 -3.69
N PRO A 26 -4.35 1.74 -4.67
CA PRO A 26 -4.51 3.15 -4.32
C PRO A 26 -5.71 3.43 -3.40
N LEU A 27 -6.85 2.77 -3.64
CA LEU A 27 -8.01 2.89 -2.77
C LEU A 27 -7.71 2.37 -1.36
N GLU A 28 -7.15 1.17 -1.25
CA GLU A 28 -6.86 0.57 0.06
C GLU A 28 -5.80 1.36 0.84
N SER A 29 -4.77 1.87 0.17
CA SER A 29 -3.77 2.77 0.79
C SER A 29 -4.43 4.05 1.30
N ALA A 30 -5.29 4.67 0.52
CA ALA A 30 -6.03 5.86 0.94
C ALA A 30 -6.97 5.57 2.11
N GLN A 31 -7.60 4.40 2.15
CA GLN A 31 -8.43 3.96 3.28
C GLN A 31 -7.61 3.78 4.56
N MET A 32 -6.44 3.16 4.47
CA MET A 32 -5.54 3.01 5.63
C MET A 32 -5.05 4.37 6.14
N LEU A 33 -4.60 5.24 5.26
CA LEU A 33 -4.12 6.59 5.62
C LEU A 33 -5.25 7.44 6.21
N SER A 34 -6.46 7.37 5.66
CA SER A 34 -7.65 8.04 6.21
C SER A 34 -7.96 7.53 7.62
N THR A 35 -7.87 6.22 7.83
CA THR A 35 -8.09 5.60 9.14
C THR A 35 -7.08 6.07 10.18
N VAL A 36 -5.81 6.26 9.80
CA VAL A 36 -4.80 6.86 10.69
C VAL A 36 -5.22 8.26 11.14
N HIS A 37 -5.67 9.11 10.22
CA HIS A 37 -6.19 10.43 10.58
C HIS A 37 -7.41 10.36 11.51
N ARG A 38 -8.31 9.41 11.29
CA ARG A 38 -9.48 9.26 12.14
C ARG A 38 -9.12 8.89 13.58
N VAL A 39 -8.11 8.04 13.76
CA VAL A 39 -7.61 7.68 15.09
C VAL A 39 -7.04 8.89 15.82
N TYR A 40 -6.28 9.74 15.16
CA TYR A 40 -5.55 10.84 15.82
C TYR A 40 -6.24 12.20 15.76
N ASN A 41 -7.00 12.48 14.71
CA ASN A 41 -7.64 13.78 14.50
C ASN A 41 -9.15 13.76 14.77
N GLY A 42 -9.76 12.58 14.94
CA GLY A 42 -11.18 12.43 15.19
C GLY A 42 -12.05 12.47 13.93
N ASP A 43 -13.25 11.90 14.04
CA ASP A 43 -14.19 11.73 12.91
C ASP A 43 -14.74 13.08 12.39
N ALA A 44 -15.01 14.02 13.28
CA ALA A 44 -15.59 15.31 12.89
C ALA A 44 -14.69 16.07 11.90
N TRP A 45 -13.41 16.18 12.21
CA TRP A 45 -12.43 16.82 11.32
C TRP A 45 -12.27 16.04 10.01
N CYS A 46 -12.14 14.72 10.10
CA CYS A 46 -12.00 13.87 8.93
C CYS A 46 -13.20 13.93 7.99
N ASP A 47 -14.41 14.00 8.53
CA ASP A 47 -15.63 14.19 7.73
C ASP A 47 -15.65 15.57 7.06
N MET A 48 -15.25 16.60 7.79
CA MET A 48 -15.19 17.97 7.27
C MET A 48 -14.24 18.09 6.07
N VAL A 49 -13.07 17.45 6.13
CA VAL A 49 -12.09 17.51 5.03
C VAL A 49 -12.29 16.41 3.98
N GLY A 50 -13.26 15.54 4.14
CA GLY A 50 -13.67 14.56 3.14
C GLY A 50 -12.86 13.29 3.07
N LEU A 51 -12.20 12.89 4.17
CA LEU A 51 -11.47 11.61 4.22
C LEU A 51 -12.42 10.41 4.18
N TYR A 52 -11.90 9.27 3.74
CA TYR A 52 -12.66 8.02 3.77
C TYR A 52 -13.04 7.64 5.21
N LYS A 53 -14.10 6.88 5.35
CA LYS A 53 -14.52 6.32 6.63
C LYS A 53 -13.49 5.31 7.15
N THR A 54 -13.48 5.07 8.45
CA THR A 54 -12.65 4.05 9.06
C THR A 54 -12.86 2.71 8.36
N ALA A 55 -11.77 2.11 7.92
CA ALA A 55 -11.78 0.80 7.27
C ALA A 55 -10.71 -0.09 7.92
N HIS A 56 -11.11 -1.30 8.31
CA HIS A 56 -10.19 -2.31 8.84
C HIS A 56 -9.25 -1.79 9.93
N LEU A 57 -9.83 -1.11 10.94
CA LEU A 57 -9.10 -0.43 12.02
C LEU A 57 -8.04 -1.32 12.69
N ASN A 58 -8.35 -2.58 12.92
CA ASN A 58 -7.50 -3.53 13.63
C ASN A 58 -6.69 -4.46 12.69
N HIS A 59 -6.72 -4.21 11.40
CA HIS A 59 -5.87 -4.95 10.47
C HIS A 59 -4.38 -4.65 10.72
N PRO A 60 -3.49 -5.65 10.67
CA PRO A 60 -2.06 -5.44 10.97
C PRO A 60 -1.41 -4.31 10.17
N CYS A 61 -1.74 -4.18 8.90
CA CYS A 61 -1.20 -3.09 8.05
C CYS A 61 -1.71 -1.72 8.47
N THR A 62 -2.97 -1.60 8.90
CA THR A 62 -3.54 -0.35 9.40
C THR A 62 -2.91 0.05 10.73
N ILE A 63 -2.69 -0.92 11.62
CA ILE A 63 -1.99 -0.71 12.90
C ILE A 63 -0.56 -0.24 12.62
N TRP A 64 0.15 -0.91 11.73
CA TRP A 64 1.50 -0.53 11.33
C TRP A 64 1.56 0.90 10.76
N ALA A 65 0.61 1.26 9.90
CA ALA A 65 0.56 2.60 9.29
C ALA A 65 0.44 3.73 10.32
N ARG A 66 -0.28 3.49 11.44
CA ARG A 66 -0.46 4.50 12.50
C ARG A 66 0.58 4.44 13.61
N GLU A 67 1.47 3.48 13.59
CA GLU A 67 2.46 3.28 14.65
C GLU A 67 3.51 4.38 14.67
N SER A 68 3.97 4.83 13.51
CA SER A 68 5.01 5.84 13.42
C SER A 68 4.87 6.77 12.23
N VAL A 69 5.50 7.94 12.35
CA VAL A 69 5.56 8.94 11.26
C VAL A 69 6.18 8.36 10.00
N MET A 70 7.29 7.62 10.12
CA MET A 70 7.98 7.06 8.96
C MET A 70 7.21 5.92 8.30
N ASN A 71 6.43 5.15 9.08
CA ASN A 71 5.51 4.15 8.51
C ASN A 71 4.41 4.82 7.68
N TYR A 72 3.80 5.87 8.22
CA TYR A 72 2.81 6.66 7.50
C TYR A 72 3.38 7.24 6.20
N LYS A 73 4.56 7.84 6.26
CA LYS A 73 5.22 8.42 5.08
C LYS A 73 5.55 7.38 4.03
N TRP A 74 6.01 6.19 4.44
CA TRP A 74 6.24 5.10 3.50
C TRP A 74 4.96 4.75 2.75
N LEU A 75 3.85 4.58 3.47
CA LEU A 75 2.57 4.24 2.88
C LEU A 75 2.03 5.37 1.99
N TYR A 76 2.20 6.63 2.40
CA TYR A 76 1.82 7.76 1.55
C TYR A 76 2.63 7.80 0.25
N ASN A 77 3.95 7.61 0.32
CA ASN A 77 4.79 7.54 -0.87
C ASN A 77 4.40 6.37 -1.77
N HIS A 78 4.01 5.25 -1.19
CA HIS A 78 3.51 4.09 -1.93
C HIS A 78 2.16 4.40 -2.59
N PHE A 79 1.27 5.08 -1.91
CA PHE A 79 0.00 5.58 -2.46
C PHE A 79 0.25 6.47 -3.70
N GLN A 80 1.17 7.41 -3.59
CA GLN A 80 1.59 8.25 -4.71
C GLN A 80 2.13 7.40 -5.88
N ALA A 81 3.07 6.52 -5.59
CA ALA A 81 3.70 5.66 -6.58
C ALA A 81 2.70 4.74 -7.29
N LEU A 82 1.76 4.15 -6.55
CA LEU A 82 0.67 3.35 -7.11
C LEU A 82 -0.23 4.17 -8.04
N SER A 83 -0.50 5.40 -7.67
CA SER A 83 -1.34 6.31 -8.45
C SER A 83 -0.65 6.75 -9.75
N GLU A 84 0.66 7.00 -9.69
CA GLU A 84 1.48 7.27 -10.87
C GLU A 84 1.57 6.04 -11.78
N GLU A 85 1.76 4.86 -11.22
CA GLU A 85 1.81 3.60 -11.97
C GLU A 85 0.46 3.30 -12.63
N TYR A 86 -0.65 3.57 -11.93
CA TYR A 86 -1.99 3.48 -12.49
C TYR A 86 -2.14 4.36 -13.73
N SER A 87 -1.76 5.62 -13.63
CA SER A 87 -1.82 6.56 -14.77
C SER A 87 -0.96 6.10 -15.94
N LYS A 88 0.24 5.59 -15.65
CA LYS A 88 1.16 5.06 -16.67
C LYS A 88 0.57 3.86 -17.41
N ARG A 89 -0.03 2.92 -16.68
CA ARG A 89 -0.57 1.68 -17.27
C ARG A 89 -1.93 1.85 -17.94
N TYR A 90 -2.70 2.86 -17.57
CA TYR A 90 -4.09 3.07 -18.01
C TYR A 90 -4.27 4.40 -18.74
N GLU A 91 -3.39 4.68 -19.70
CA GLU A 91 -3.52 5.76 -20.69
C GLU A 91 -3.67 7.16 -20.08
N GLY A 92 -2.95 7.44 -18.99
CA GLY A 92 -2.98 8.74 -18.33
C GLY A 92 -4.18 8.98 -17.42
N LYS A 93 -5.04 8.00 -17.22
CA LYS A 93 -6.16 8.13 -16.29
C LYS A 93 -5.66 8.37 -14.87
N ARG A 94 -6.29 9.29 -14.16
CA ARG A 94 -5.95 9.58 -12.76
C ARG A 94 -6.85 8.76 -11.83
N HIS A 95 -6.23 8.07 -10.87
CA HIS A 95 -7.00 7.28 -9.89
C HIS A 95 -7.86 8.21 -9.02
N ALA A 96 -9.13 7.84 -8.83
CA ALA A 96 -10.09 8.68 -8.09
C ALA A 96 -9.64 9.00 -6.66
N SER A 97 -9.04 8.02 -5.95
CA SER A 97 -8.53 8.23 -4.59
C SER A 97 -7.39 9.26 -4.55
N TRP A 98 -6.53 9.26 -5.56
CA TRP A 98 -5.44 10.23 -5.66
C TRP A 98 -5.98 11.64 -5.92
N VAL A 99 -6.88 11.79 -6.88
CA VAL A 99 -7.52 13.07 -7.19
C VAL A 99 -8.20 13.64 -5.96
N LYS A 100 -8.91 12.80 -5.22
CA LYS A 100 -9.70 13.23 -4.06
C LYS A 100 -8.86 13.55 -2.83
N LEU A 101 -7.83 12.77 -2.53
CA LEU A 101 -7.21 12.75 -1.20
C LEU A 101 -5.70 13.01 -1.16
N SER A 102 -5.04 13.17 -2.30
CA SER A 102 -3.58 13.31 -2.34
C SER A 102 -3.04 14.45 -1.46
N GLU A 103 -3.66 15.61 -1.50
CA GLU A 103 -3.22 16.76 -0.72
C GLU A 103 -3.49 16.60 0.78
N LYS A 104 -4.67 16.08 1.13
CA LYS A 104 -5.05 15.91 2.55
C LYS A 104 -4.21 14.84 3.23
N LEU A 105 -3.98 13.72 2.55
CA LEU A 105 -3.20 12.61 3.10
C LEU A 105 -1.68 12.89 3.12
N ALA A 106 -1.20 13.89 2.40
CA ALA A 106 0.20 14.33 2.49
C ALA A 106 0.53 14.88 3.89
N GLU A 107 -0.47 15.39 4.61
CA GLU A 107 -0.29 15.85 5.99
C GLU A 107 -0.21 14.66 6.95
N VAL A 108 0.92 14.54 7.63
CA VAL A 108 1.11 13.49 8.65
C VAL A 108 0.39 13.90 9.93
N PRO A 109 -0.45 13.06 10.54
CA PRO A 109 -1.06 13.38 11.83
C PRO A 109 0.00 13.67 12.90
N THR A 110 -0.15 14.82 13.60
CA THR A 110 0.86 15.28 14.57
C THR A 110 0.91 14.44 15.84
N LEU A 111 -0.14 13.69 16.15
CA LEU A 111 -0.23 12.89 17.37
C LEU A 111 0.29 11.45 17.22
N ILE A 112 0.84 11.08 16.07
CA ILE A 112 1.48 9.77 15.93
C ILE A 112 2.63 9.68 16.94
N PRO A 113 2.65 8.63 17.81
CA PRO A 113 3.52 8.65 18.99
C PRO A 113 4.99 8.36 18.72
N LYS A 114 5.31 7.67 17.62
CA LYS A 114 6.67 7.25 17.29
C LYS A 114 7.09 7.84 15.95
N TYR A 115 8.40 7.98 15.75
CA TYR A 115 8.94 8.62 14.55
C TYR A 115 9.58 7.67 13.56
N LYS A 116 10.45 6.76 14.03
CA LYS A 116 11.29 5.94 13.15
C LYS A 116 10.50 4.89 12.37
N PHE A 117 11.08 4.39 11.28
CA PHE A 117 10.52 3.30 10.50
C PHE A 117 10.60 1.98 11.28
N TYR A 118 9.46 1.27 11.35
CA TYR A 118 9.35 -0.07 11.94
C TYR A 118 9.12 -1.10 10.83
N PRO A 119 9.59 -2.34 11.01
CA PRO A 119 9.36 -3.39 10.03
C PRO A 119 7.89 -3.53 9.68
N PRO A 120 7.54 -3.64 8.39
CA PRO A 120 6.15 -3.74 7.98
C PRO A 120 5.48 -5.01 8.49
N ALA A 121 4.20 -4.88 8.81
CA ALA A 121 3.37 -6.03 9.17
C ALA A 121 3.31 -7.00 7.98
N GLN A 122 3.39 -8.30 8.27
CA GLN A 122 3.30 -9.36 7.27
C GLN A 122 1.87 -9.94 7.27
N ALA A 123 0.99 -9.32 6.49
CA ALA A 123 -0.41 -9.73 6.38
C ALA A 123 -0.55 -10.86 5.36
N MET A 124 -0.22 -12.06 5.78
CA MET A 124 -0.20 -13.26 4.96
C MET A 124 -0.26 -14.52 5.82
N PRO A 125 -0.58 -15.70 5.26
CA PRO A 125 -0.44 -16.97 5.96
C PRO A 125 0.98 -17.19 6.50
N ASP A 126 1.09 -17.82 7.67
CA ASP A 126 2.36 -18.00 8.38
C ASP A 126 3.45 -18.68 7.56
N GLN A 127 3.05 -19.56 6.64
CA GLN A 127 3.99 -20.27 5.76
C GLN A 127 4.83 -19.38 4.85
N TYR A 128 4.38 -18.14 4.60
CA TYR A 128 5.10 -17.17 3.76
C TYR A 128 5.90 -16.15 4.57
N LYS A 129 5.66 -16.07 5.86
CA LYS A 129 6.35 -15.10 6.72
C LYS A 129 7.84 -15.40 6.79
N ASP A 130 8.63 -14.35 6.82
CA ASP A 130 10.09 -14.41 6.80
C ASP A 130 10.67 -13.26 7.63
N PRO A 131 11.84 -13.40 8.25
CA PRO A 131 12.53 -12.28 8.88
C PRO A 131 12.78 -11.10 7.94
N ASP A 132 12.94 -11.36 6.63
CA ASP A 132 12.98 -10.34 5.59
C ASP A 132 11.56 -10.11 5.03
N PRO A 133 10.92 -8.97 5.34
CA PRO A 133 9.55 -8.70 4.87
C PRO A 133 9.43 -8.61 3.35
N VAL A 134 10.46 -8.18 2.64
CA VAL A 134 10.46 -8.16 1.17
C VAL A 134 10.33 -9.59 0.63
N LYS A 135 11.13 -10.51 1.15
CA LYS A 135 11.09 -11.92 0.77
C LYS A 135 9.73 -12.54 1.08
N ALA A 136 9.17 -12.24 2.25
CA ALA A 136 7.86 -12.72 2.65
C ALA A 136 6.77 -12.29 1.66
N TYR A 137 6.70 -11.01 1.32
CA TYR A 137 5.70 -10.49 0.38
C TYR A 137 5.88 -10.99 -1.05
N ARG A 138 7.10 -11.15 -1.52
CA ARG A 138 7.37 -11.73 -2.84
C ARG A 138 6.89 -13.18 -2.91
N ASN A 139 7.21 -13.99 -1.93
CA ASN A 139 6.74 -15.38 -1.85
C ASN A 139 5.21 -15.47 -1.78
N TYR A 140 4.60 -14.61 -0.98
CA TYR A 140 3.15 -14.56 -0.86
C TYR A 140 2.47 -14.26 -2.19
N LEU A 141 2.96 -13.25 -2.92
CA LEU A 141 2.41 -12.89 -4.23
C LEU A 141 2.56 -14.03 -5.25
N ILE A 142 3.75 -14.63 -5.35
CA ILE A 142 4.02 -15.71 -6.30
C ILE A 142 3.09 -16.90 -6.07
N ASN A 143 2.85 -17.26 -4.81
CA ASN A 143 2.11 -18.47 -4.47
C ASN A 143 0.60 -18.28 -4.38
N GLU A 144 0.11 -17.07 -4.08
CA GLU A 144 -1.31 -16.84 -3.82
C GLU A 144 -2.01 -15.98 -4.87
N LYS A 145 -1.28 -15.17 -5.63
CA LYS A 145 -1.88 -14.24 -6.60
C LYS A 145 -1.80 -14.81 -8.02
N HIS A 146 -2.54 -15.89 -8.26
CA HIS A 146 -2.55 -16.60 -9.54
C HIS A 146 -3.08 -15.76 -10.72
N TYR A 147 -3.82 -14.70 -10.44
CA TYR A 147 -4.33 -13.76 -11.43
C TYR A 147 -3.30 -12.70 -11.86
N ALA A 148 -2.11 -12.71 -11.27
CA ALA A 148 -1.11 -11.67 -11.51
C ALA A 148 -0.67 -11.64 -12.98
N GLU A 149 -0.81 -10.48 -13.59
CA GLU A 149 -0.47 -10.19 -14.97
C GLU A 149 0.17 -8.81 -15.08
N TRP A 150 1.10 -8.68 -16.03
CA TRP A 150 1.74 -7.43 -16.42
C TRP A 150 1.57 -7.26 -17.93
N ASN A 151 0.35 -6.92 -18.36
CA ASN A 151 -0.03 -6.82 -19.79
C ASN A 151 -0.10 -5.37 -20.28
N LYS A 152 0.25 -4.41 -19.42
CA LYS A 152 0.30 -3.00 -19.76
C LYS A 152 1.74 -2.61 -20.14
N CYS A 153 2.16 -1.39 -19.91
CA CYS A 153 3.48 -0.93 -20.34
C CYS A 153 4.62 -1.23 -19.36
N THR A 154 4.33 -1.71 -18.15
CA THR A 154 5.34 -2.02 -17.13
C THR A 154 5.64 -3.52 -17.14
N PRO A 155 6.92 -3.90 -17.25
CA PRO A 155 7.29 -5.31 -17.29
C PRO A 155 7.12 -6.00 -15.92
N LYS A 156 6.91 -7.28 -15.97
CA LYS A 156 6.93 -8.17 -14.81
C LYS A 156 8.29 -8.10 -14.12
N PRO A 157 8.35 -8.08 -12.77
CA PRO A 157 9.62 -8.02 -12.05
C PRO A 157 10.43 -9.31 -12.22
N THR A 158 11.75 -9.19 -12.15
CA THR A 158 12.67 -10.33 -12.37
C THR A 158 12.55 -11.42 -11.32
N TRP A 159 12.12 -11.09 -10.11
CA TRP A 159 11.91 -12.06 -9.03
C TRP A 159 10.62 -12.88 -9.18
N TRP A 160 9.72 -12.50 -10.11
CA TRP A 160 8.51 -13.27 -10.38
C TRP A 160 8.87 -14.48 -11.23
N VAL A 161 9.21 -15.55 -10.56
CA VAL A 161 9.52 -16.86 -11.17
C VAL A 161 8.50 -17.85 -10.64
N LYS A 162 7.58 -18.30 -11.51
CA LYS A 162 6.75 -19.47 -11.20
C LYS A 162 7.62 -20.69 -11.41
N GLU A 163 7.73 -21.54 -10.40
CA GLU A 163 8.26 -22.87 -10.61
C GLU A 163 7.32 -23.58 -11.59
N GLU A 164 7.85 -23.96 -12.77
CA GLU A 164 7.14 -24.87 -13.65
C GLU A 164 7.03 -26.19 -12.90
N VAL A 165 5.81 -26.57 -12.56
CA VAL A 165 5.53 -27.92 -12.06
C VAL A 165 5.67 -28.84 -13.26
N ALA A 166 6.77 -29.55 -13.28
CA ALA A 166 7.03 -30.57 -14.29
C ALA A 166 6.01 -31.72 -14.15
#